data_abdef488d8e4748d3aa3c17a5e1605e8
#
_entry.id   abdef488d8e4748d3aa3c17a5e1605e8
#
_cell.length_a   1.000
_cell.length_b   1.000
_cell.length_c   1.000
_cell.angle_alpha   90.00
_cell.angle_beta   90.00
_cell.angle_gamma   90.00
#
_symmetry.space_group_name_H-M   'P 1'
#
loop_
_entity.id
_entity.type
_entity.pdbx_description
1 polymer ?
#
loop_
_entity_poly.entity_id
_entity_poly.type
_entity_poly.pdbx_seq_one_letter_code
_entity_poly.pdbx_strand_id
1 'polypeptide(L)'
;MQLWLLLLLSWPALAGDSLALFYGAQPPLSELRAYDHVVLEPDHVPQAPSDALTRWYAYVSVGEVHPQRGYRADIPASWIIGRNSAWAADIIDQSQPEWPRFFLERVITPLWQRGYRGFFLDTLDSYQLVSHDAASRQQQEQGLLRVLQLIKQHYPQARLISNRGFELLPQAAPHIDMLVAESLYQGWDASKNQYRPVPAADREWLSSKLKQVQQQYHKPVAVIDYDKSSPLATLGSDLIGEAYVTATVVVWDADPG
;
A
#
# COMPACT_ATOMS: atom_id res chain seq x y z
N MET A 1 51.12 -32.22 -7.39
CA MET A 1 50.73 -30.80 -7.23
C MET A 1 49.26 -30.69 -7.71
N GLN A 2 48.31 -30.83 -6.80
CA GLN A 2 46.86 -30.87 -7.11
C GLN A 2 46.34 -29.44 -6.85
N LEU A 3 45.95 -28.75 -7.94
CA LEU A 3 45.27 -27.44 -7.86
C LEU A 3 43.83 -27.65 -7.42
N TRP A 4 43.47 -27.21 -6.23
CA TRP A 4 42.08 -27.07 -5.80
C TRP A 4 41.53 -25.77 -6.37
N LEU A 5 40.60 -25.92 -7.34
CA LEU A 5 39.82 -24.80 -7.88
C LEU A 5 38.69 -24.51 -6.88
N LEU A 6 38.88 -23.44 -6.08
CA LEU A 6 37.78 -22.90 -5.26
C LEU A 6 36.77 -22.21 -6.17
N LEU A 7 35.68 -22.94 -6.46
CA LEU A 7 34.47 -22.33 -7.01
C LEU A 7 33.83 -21.47 -5.92
N LEU A 8 34.08 -20.17 -6.00
CA LEU A 8 33.27 -19.18 -5.28
C LEU A 8 31.86 -19.18 -5.91
N LEU A 9 30.96 -19.97 -5.33
CA LEU A 9 29.53 -19.80 -5.54
C LEU A 9 29.14 -18.47 -4.90
N SER A 10 29.14 -17.41 -5.70
CA SER A 10 28.42 -16.20 -5.35
C SER A 10 26.95 -16.57 -5.34
N TRP A 11 26.38 -16.77 -4.14
CA TRP A 11 24.94 -16.72 -4.02
C TRP A 11 24.51 -15.32 -4.48
N PRO A 12 23.52 -15.23 -5.39
CA PRO A 12 22.89 -13.95 -5.63
C PRO A 12 22.31 -13.54 -4.28
N ALA A 13 22.77 -12.43 -3.75
CA ALA A 13 22.03 -11.73 -2.72
C ALA A 13 20.62 -11.60 -3.29
N LEU A 14 19.63 -12.13 -2.59
CA LEU A 14 18.23 -11.84 -2.86
C LEU A 14 18.11 -10.33 -2.63
N ALA A 15 18.30 -9.56 -3.72
CA ALA A 15 17.93 -8.16 -3.73
C ALA A 15 16.44 -8.15 -3.48
N GLY A 16 16.02 -7.77 -2.28
CA GLY A 16 14.60 -7.59 -1.97
C GLY A 16 14.04 -6.57 -2.94
N ASP A 17 12.82 -6.82 -3.43
CA ASP A 17 12.12 -5.86 -4.29
C ASP A 17 12.09 -4.48 -3.62
N SER A 18 12.54 -3.45 -4.30
CA SER A 18 12.55 -2.08 -3.80
C SER A 18 11.22 -1.38 -4.12
N LEU A 19 10.75 -0.53 -3.20
CA LEU A 19 9.48 0.18 -3.33
C LEU A 19 9.69 1.68 -3.09
N ALA A 20 9.16 2.51 -3.99
CA ALA A 20 9.08 3.95 -3.83
C ALA A 20 7.64 4.43 -3.95
N LEU A 21 7.28 5.46 -3.17
CA LEU A 21 5.99 6.15 -3.26
C LEU A 21 6.25 7.61 -3.59
N PHE A 22 5.54 8.13 -4.60
CA PHE A 22 5.63 9.52 -5.00
C PHE A 22 4.25 10.09 -5.31
N TYR A 23 3.84 11.08 -4.55
CA TYR A 23 2.51 11.70 -4.66
C TYR A 23 2.55 13.12 -5.25
N GLY A 24 3.74 13.65 -5.54
CA GLY A 24 3.92 14.99 -6.09
C GLY A 24 3.47 15.15 -7.54
N ALA A 25 3.30 16.39 -7.97
CA ALA A 25 2.83 16.70 -9.33
C ALA A 25 3.88 16.49 -10.44
N GLN A 26 5.15 16.43 -10.11
CA GLN A 26 6.25 16.30 -11.06
C GLN A 26 7.18 15.15 -10.68
N PRO A 27 6.79 13.89 -10.97
CA PRO A 27 7.59 12.74 -10.59
C PRO A 27 8.91 12.72 -11.38
N PRO A 28 10.06 12.56 -10.69
CA PRO A 28 11.34 12.36 -11.33
C PRO A 28 11.44 10.91 -11.86
N LEU A 29 10.85 10.67 -13.00
CA LEU A 29 10.70 9.32 -13.56
C LEU A 29 12.03 8.62 -13.82
N SER A 30 13.13 9.37 -14.09
CA SER A 30 14.47 8.82 -14.26
C SER A 30 14.97 8.15 -12.99
N GLU A 31 14.79 8.79 -11.85
CA GLU A 31 15.22 8.30 -10.53
C GLU A 31 14.29 7.18 -10.05
N LEU A 32 12.99 7.33 -10.26
CA LEU A 32 11.99 6.34 -9.86
C LEU A 32 12.16 4.99 -10.60
N ARG A 33 12.70 4.99 -11.82
CA ARG A 33 13.03 3.75 -12.56
C ARG A 33 14.12 2.89 -11.92
N ALA A 34 14.82 3.40 -10.90
CA ALA A 34 15.76 2.60 -10.12
C ALA A 34 15.07 1.64 -9.14
N TYR A 35 13.77 1.76 -8.94
CA TYR A 35 12.99 0.92 -8.04
C TYR A 35 12.18 -0.14 -8.81
N ASP A 36 12.00 -1.31 -8.19
CA ASP A 36 11.20 -2.41 -8.76
C ASP A 36 9.71 -2.11 -8.77
N HIS A 37 9.24 -1.42 -7.71
CA HIS A 37 7.85 -1.01 -7.52
C HIS A 37 7.79 0.49 -7.28
N VAL A 38 6.91 1.18 -7.99
CA VAL A 38 6.69 2.63 -7.81
C VAL A 38 5.21 2.92 -7.73
N VAL A 39 4.79 3.57 -6.65
CA VAL A 39 3.42 4.06 -6.44
C VAL A 39 3.37 5.54 -6.80
N LEU A 40 2.42 5.91 -7.64
CA LEU A 40 2.21 7.28 -8.09
C LEU A 40 0.80 7.77 -7.77
N GLU A 41 0.66 9.08 -7.52
CA GLU A 41 -0.66 9.73 -7.49
C GLU A 41 -1.19 9.85 -8.93
N PRO A 42 -2.26 9.12 -9.27
CA PRO A 42 -2.71 9.05 -10.66
C PRO A 42 -3.36 10.35 -11.17
N ASP A 43 -3.78 11.25 -10.29
CA ASP A 43 -4.29 12.57 -10.71
C ASP A 43 -3.15 13.48 -11.17
N HIS A 44 -1.93 13.24 -10.71
CA HIS A 44 -0.73 13.95 -11.13
C HIS A 44 -0.01 13.26 -12.32
N VAL A 45 -0.23 11.97 -12.52
CA VAL A 45 0.37 11.18 -13.60
C VAL A 45 -0.73 10.54 -14.43
N PRO A 46 -1.30 11.28 -15.40
CA PRO A 46 -2.48 10.85 -16.15
C PRO A 46 -2.28 9.58 -16.97
N GLN A 47 -1.06 9.25 -17.35
CA GLN A 47 -0.72 8.04 -18.09
C GLN A 47 0.38 7.30 -17.36
N ALA A 48 0.18 6.00 -17.13
CA ALA A 48 1.22 5.18 -16.50
C ALA A 48 2.51 5.22 -17.33
N PRO A 49 3.68 5.43 -16.70
CA PRO A 49 4.94 5.34 -17.42
C PRO A 49 5.11 3.94 -18.02
N SER A 50 5.67 3.87 -19.23
CA SER A 50 5.98 2.60 -19.87
C SER A 50 7.46 2.30 -19.72
N ASP A 51 7.77 1.19 -19.06
CA ASP A 51 9.09 0.59 -19.08
C ASP A 51 8.98 -0.91 -18.73
N ALA A 52 10.05 -1.66 -19.00
CA ALA A 52 10.01 -3.11 -18.91
C ALA A 52 10.40 -3.64 -17.52
N LEU A 53 11.02 -2.82 -16.68
CA LEU A 53 11.64 -3.26 -15.42
C LEU A 53 10.85 -2.80 -14.20
N THR A 54 10.42 -1.54 -14.18
CA THR A 54 9.66 -0.96 -13.07
C THR A 54 8.19 -1.30 -13.15
N ARG A 55 7.61 -1.70 -12.04
CA ARG A 55 6.16 -1.94 -11.89
C ARG A 55 5.50 -0.70 -11.34
N TRP A 56 4.68 -0.06 -12.16
CA TRP A 56 3.99 1.18 -11.81
C TRP A 56 2.62 0.91 -11.22
N TYR A 57 2.35 1.49 -10.06
CA TYR A 57 1.11 1.37 -9.32
C TYR A 57 0.42 2.73 -9.22
N ALA A 58 -0.89 2.75 -9.40
CA ALA A 58 -1.70 3.90 -9.05
C ALA A 58 -2.08 3.82 -7.56
N TYR A 59 -1.89 4.92 -6.83
CA TYR A 59 -2.47 5.08 -5.50
C TYR A 59 -3.99 5.14 -5.61
N VAL A 60 -4.70 4.35 -4.82
CA VAL A 60 -6.16 4.38 -4.72
C VAL A 60 -6.60 4.22 -3.27
N SER A 61 -7.41 5.15 -2.79
CA SER A 61 -8.06 5.07 -1.49
C SER A 61 -9.37 4.31 -1.64
N VAL A 62 -9.51 3.18 -0.94
CA VAL A 62 -10.69 2.29 -1.06
C VAL A 62 -11.74 2.62 0.00
N GLY A 63 -11.31 2.87 1.24
CA GLY A 63 -12.19 3.12 2.37
C GLY A 63 -12.60 4.57 2.53
N GLU A 64 -11.85 5.48 1.91
CA GLU A 64 -12.08 6.92 2.03
C GLU A 64 -12.09 7.61 0.66
N VAL A 65 -12.78 8.74 0.57
CA VAL A 65 -12.77 9.57 -0.64
C VAL A 65 -12.52 11.03 -0.26
N HIS A 66 -11.40 11.56 -0.76
CA HIS A 66 -11.09 12.97 -0.59
C HIS A 66 -12.05 13.83 -1.44
N PRO A 67 -12.55 15.00 -0.95
CA PRO A 67 -13.50 15.85 -1.68
C PRO A 67 -13.04 16.30 -3.06
N GLN A 68 -11.73 16.35 -3.30
CA GLN A 68 -11.14 16.75 -4.58
C GLN A 68 -11.08 15.61 -5.63
N ARG A 69 -11.39 14.37 -5.28
CA ARG A 69 -11.43 13.28 -6.26
C ARG A 69 -12.56 13.52 -7.27
N GLY A 70 -12.24 13.45 -8.55
CA GLY A 70 -13.18 13.77 -9.64
C GLY A 70 -14.49 12.98 -9.60
N TYR A 71 -14.47 11.76 -9.05
CA TYR A 71 -15.64 10.91 -8.90
C TYR A 71 -16.44 11.13 -7.60
N ARG A 72 -15.97 12.06 -6.70
CA ARG A 72 -16.62 12.29 -5.41
C ARG A 72 -18.07 12.74 -5.54
N ALA A 73 -18.39 13.56 -6.53
CA ALA A 73 -19.75 14.06 -6.77
C ALA A 73 -20.74 12.97 -7.20
N ASP A 74 -20.25 11.84 -7.70
CA ASP A 74 -21.09 10.71 -8.15
C ASP A 74 -21.43 9.75 -6.99
N ILE A 75 -20.83 9.95 -5.81
CA ILE A 75 -21.07 9.12 -4.63
C ILE A 75 -22.31 9.64 -3.88
N PRO A 76 -23.35 8.80 -3.70
CA PRO A 76 -24.52 9.19 -2.91
C PRO A 76 -24.14 9.57 -1.48
N ALA A 77 -24.77 10.63 -0.95
CA ALA A 77 -24.53 11.05 0.43
C ALA A 77 -24.83 9.95 1.47
N SER A 78 -25.77 9.06 1.16
CA SER A 78 -26.14 7.90 2.00
C SER A 78 -25.03 6.84 2.11
N TRP A 79 -24.03 6.87 1.24
CA TRP A 79 -22.88 5.97 1.32
C TRP A 79 -21.74 6.52 2.20
N ILE A 80 -21.89 7.72 2.73
CA ILE A 80 -20.91 8.34 3.62
C ILE A 80 -21.34 8.08 5.05
N ILE A 81 -20.50 7.36 5.82
CA ILE A 81 -20.79 6.99 7.20
C ILE A 81 -19.95 7.73 8.22
N GLY A 82 -19.04 8.58 7.76
CA GLY A 82 -18.20 9.38 8.63
C GLY A 82 -17.16 10.20 7.88
N ARG A 83 -16.26 10.80 8.65
CA ARG A 83 -15.18 11.61 8.11
C ARG A 83 -13.89 11.36 8.89
N ASN A 84 -12.82 11.12 8.18
CA ASN A 84 -11.47 11.15 8.75
C ASN A 84 -10.97 12.59 8.75
N SER A 85 -10.96 13.23 9.93
CA SER A 85 -10.53 14.61 10.07
C SER A 85 -9.03 14.84 9.84
N ALA A 86 -8.20 13.81 10.04
CA ALA A 86 -6.75 13.89 9.83
C ALA A 86 -6.41 14.12 8.35
N TRP A 87 -7.20 13.55 7.44
CA TRP A 87 -7.00 13.65 6.00
C TRP A 87 -8.12 14.41 5.27
N ALA A 88 -9.09 14.97 6.02
CA ALA A 88 -10.27 15.64 5.49
C ALA A 88 -11.03 14.81 4.44
N ALA A 89 -11.05 13.48 4.59
CA ALA A 89 -11.66 12.53 3.67
C ALA A 89 -12.95 11.95 4.23
N ASP A 90 -13.92 11.67 3.36
CA ASP A 90 -15.18 11.03 3.71
C ASP A 90 -14.99 9.50 3.78
N ILE A 91 -15.47 8.87 4.85
CA ILE A 91 -15.43 7.41 5.03
C ILE A 91 -16.65 6.80 4.35
N ILE A 92 -16.39 5.83 3.49
CA ILE A 92 -17.42 5.17 2.67
C ILE A 92 -17.92 3.90 3.38
N ASP A 93 -19.22 3.72 3.34
CA ASP A 93 -19.87 2.48 3.76
C ASP A 93 -19.58 1.35 2.76
N GLN A 94 -18.63 0.51 3.10
CA GLN A 94 -18.21 -0.64 2.29
C GLN A 94 -19.31 -1.72 2.21
N SER A 95 -20.31 -1.67 3.09
CA SER A 95 -21.43 -2.62 3.07
C SER A 95 -22.40 -2.35 1.92
N GLN A 96 -22.35 -1.18 1.28
CA GLN A 96 -23.18 -0.84 0.14
C GLN A 96 -22.97 -1.84 -1.01
N PRO A 97 -24.03 -2.53 -1.48
CA PRO A 97 -23.89 -3.56 -2.51
C PRO A 97 -23.29 -3.04 -3.82
N GLU A 98 -23.56 -1.78 -4.15
CA GLU A 98 -23.14 -1.14 -5.38
C GLU A 98 -21.71 -0.58 -5.31
N TRP A 99 -21.13 -0.39 -4.12
CA TRP A 99 -19.80 0.19 -3.96
C TRP A 99 -18.70 -0.54 -4.72
N PRO A 100 -18.59 -1.88 -4.66
CA PRO A 100 -17.55 -2.59 -5.40
C PRO A 100 -17.60 -2.33 -6.91
N ARG A 101 -18.81 -2.31 -7.47
CA ARG A 101 -19.02 -2.01 -8.89
C ARG A 101 -18.68 -0.56 -9.21
N PHE A 102 -19.17 0.37 -8.40
CA PHE A 102 -18.85 1.80 -8.55
C PHE A 102 -17.33 2.00 -8.54
N PHE A 103 -16.62 1.44 -7.56
CA PHE A 103 -15.18 1.57 -7.42
C PHE A 103 -14.44 0.98 -8.65
N LEU A 104 -14.86 -0.20 -9.12
CA LEU A 104 -14.31 -0.79 -10.33
C LEU A 104 -14.50 0.12 -11.55
N GLU A 105 -15.73 0.60 -11.79
CA GLU A 105 -16.07 1.35 -13.00
C GLU A 105 -15.55 2.79 -12.99
N ARG A 106 -15.55 3.45 -11.81
CA ARG A 106 -15.22 4.89 -11.69
C ARG A 106 -13.76 5.14 -11.29
N VAL A 107 -13.08 4.16 -10.69
CA VAL A 107 -11.70 4.31 -10.23
C VAL A 107 -10.76 3.38 -10.99
N ILE A 108 -10.96 2.08 -10.87
CA ILE A 108 -9.99 1.10 -11.38
C ILE A 108 -9.97 1.05 -12.92
N THR A 109 -11.14 0.97 -13.56
CA THR A 109 -11.23 0.86 -15.03
C THR A 109 -10.60 2.05 -15.76
N PRO A 110 -10.86 3.32 -15.38
CA PRO A 110 -10.18 4.46 -15.97
C PRO A 110 -8.65 4.41 -15.82
N LEU A 111 -8.16 3.98 -14.64
CA LEU A 111 -6.72 3.83 -14.40
C LEU A 111 -6.11 2.71 -15.25
N TRP A 112 -6.82 1.59 -15.39
CA TRP A 112 -6.41 0.51 -16.27
C TRP A 112 -6.29 0.96 -17.74
N GLN A 113 -7.27 1.75 -18.21
CA GLN A 113 -7.25 2.35 -19.58
C GLN A 113 -6.08 3.32 -19.74
N ARG A 114 -5.65 3.99 -18.67
CA ARG A 114 -4.47 4.87 -18.61
C ARG A 114 -3.14 4.11 -18.50
N GLY A 115 -3.15 2.77 -18.63
CA GLY A 115 -1.96 1.92 -18.66
C GLY A 115 -1.47 1.40 -17.31
N TYR A 116 -2.06 1.78 -16.18
CA TYR A 116 -1.72 1.20 -14.88
C TYR A 116 -2.07 -0.27 -14.84
N ARG A 117 -1.17 -1.09 -14.30
CA ARG A 117 -1.35 -2.54 -14.14
C ARG A 117 -1.20 -2.97 -12.68
N GLY A 118 -0.93 -2.02 -11.80
CA GLY A 118 -0.87 -2.18 -10.36
C GLY A 118 -1.67 -1.12 -9.64
N PHE A 119 -2.18 -1.47 -8.47
CA PHE A 119 -2.93 -0.57 -7.60
C PHE A 119 -2.42 -0.72 -6.16
N PHE A 120 -2.08 0.40 -5.54
CA PHE A 120 -1.77 0.51 -4.13
C PHE A 120 -3.07 0.86 -3.41
N LEU A 121 -3.60 -0.11 -2.66
CA LEU A 121 -4.90 -0.02 -2.00
C LEU A 121 -4.72 0.52 -0.59
N ASP A 122 -5.15 1.74 -0.39
CA ASP A 122 -5.06 2.44 0.90
C ASP A 122 -6.40 2.54 1.61
N THR A 123 -6.37 2.90 2.89
CA THR A 123 -7.53 3.15 3.75
C THR A 123 -8.43 1.93 4.01
N LEU A 124 -7.86 0.73 3.93
CA LEU A 124 -8.60 -0.52 4.11
C LEU A 124 -9.08 -0.77 5.54
N ASP A 125 -8.60 0.00 6.51
CA ASP A 125 -8.99 -0.08 7.92
C ASP A 125 -9.76 1.15 8.42
N SER A 126 -10.03 2.15 7.55
CA SER A 126 -10.72 3.40 7.93
C SER A 126 -12.12 3.21 8.50
N TYR A 127 -12.82 2.14 8.13
CA TYR A 127 -14.12 1.79 8.71
C TYR A 127 -14.05 1.62 10.24
N GLN A 128 -12.90 1.28 10.80
CA GLN A 128 -12.70 1.11 12.24
C GLN A 128 -12.90 2.42 13.02
N LEU A 129 -12.74 3.57 12.37
CA LEU A 129 -12.99 4.88 12.96
C LEU A 129 -14.47 5.13 13.29
N VAL A 130 -15.38 4.42 12.60
CA VAL A 130 -16.83 4.67 12.67
C VAL A 130 -17.66 3.43 13.00
N SER A 131 -17.12 2.22 12.78
CA SER A 131 -17.79 0.96 13.09
C SER A 131 -17.28 0.42 14.42
N HIS A 132 -18.14 0.46 15.45
CA HIS A 132 -17.73 0.15 16.82
C HIS A 132 -18.09 -1.26 17.29
N ASP A 133 -19.06 -1.90 16.63
CA ASP A 133 -19.49 -3.27 16.94
C ASP A 133 -18.96 -4.28 15.91
N ALA A 134 -18.90 -5.57 16.33
CA ALA A 134 -18.32 -6.63 15.51
C ALA A 134 -19.14 -6.90 14.22
N ALA A 135 -20.46 -6.79 14.27
CA ALA A 135 -21.31 -7.07 13.13
C ALA A 135 -21.13 -6.00 12.04
N SER A 136 -21.10 -4.71 12.45
CA SER A 136 -20.82 -3.60 11.54
C SER A 136 -19.42 -3.75 10.90
N ARG A 137 -18.38 -4.02 11.69
CA ARG A 137 -17.03 -4.24 11.17
C ARG A 137 -16.98 -5.38 10.15
N GLN A 138 -17.62 -6.50 10.45
CA GLN A 138 -17.68 -7.64 9.54
C GLN A 138 -18.35 -7.30 8.21
N GLN A 139 -19.41 -6.47 8.21
CA GLN A 139 -20.07 -6.03 6.99
C GLN A 139 -19.13 -5.15 6.13
N GLN A 140 -18.37 -4.23 6.76
CA GLN A 140 -17.37 -3.40 6.08
C GLN A 140 -16.25 -4.27 5.46
N GLU A 141 -15.72 -5.20 6.22
CA GLU A 141 -14.68 -6.14 5.77
C GLU A 141 -15.14 -6.96 4.57
N GLN A 142 -16.36 -7.49 4.61
CA GLN A 142 -16.94 -8.22 3.48
C GLN A 142 -17.09 -7.34 2.24
N GLY A 143 -17.43 -6.05 2.42
CA GLY A 143 -17.48 -5.09 1.33
C GLY A 143 -16.15 -4.86 0.68
N LEU A 144 -15.12 -4.61 1.49
CA LEU A 144 -13.74 -4.46 1.02
C LEU A 144 -13.25 -5.71 0.26
N LEU A 145 -13.53 -6.91 0.80
CA LEU A 145 -13.18 -8.16 0.12
C LEU A 145 -13.87 -8.28 -1.25
N ARG A 146 -15.14 -7.87 -1.37
CA ARG A 146 -15.83 -7.84 -2.68
C ARG A 146 -15.14 -6.89 -3.65
N VAL A 147 -14.63 -5.74 -3.20
CA VAL A 147 -13.85 -4.83 -4.06
C VAL A 147 -12.62 -5.53 -4.62
N LEU A 148 -11.80 -6.16 -3.77
CA LEU A 148 -10.59 -6.87 -4.19
C LEU A 148 -10.91 -8.00 -5.16
N GLN A 149 -11.91 -8.81 -4.83
CA GLN A 149 -12.36 -9.93 -5.66
C GLN A 149 -12.84 -9.45 -7.04
N LEU A 150 -13.62 -8.37 -7.09
CA LEU A 150 -14.15 -7.82 -8.33
C LEU A 150 -13.05 -7.25 -9.21
N ILE A 151 -12.04 -6.59 -8.64
CA ILE A 151 -10.86 -6.12 -9.37
C ILE A 151 -10.14 -7.32 -10.02
N LYS A 152 -9.86 -8.37 -9.24
CA LYS A 152 -9.15 -9.57 -9.76
C LYS A 152 -9.99 -10.36 -10.75
N GLN A 153 -11.31 -10.33 -10.63
CA GLN A 153 -12.21 -10.99 -11.57
C GLN A 153 -12.21 -10.30 -12.96
N HIS A 154 -12.21 -8.95 -12.99
CA HIS A 154 -12.21 -8.20 -14.24
C HIS A 154 -10.80 -8.01 -14.82
N TYR A 155 -9.81 -7.88 -13.96
CA TYR A 155 -8.41 -7.68 -14.30
C TYR A 155 -7.53 -8.72 -13.57
N PRO A 156 -7.54 -10.00 -14.02
CA PRO A 156 -6.79 -11.06 -13.32
C PRO A 156 -5.30 -10.79 -13.18
N GLN A 157 -4.74 -10.02 -14.11
CA GLN A 157 -3.32 -9.64 -14.11
C GLN A 157 -3.02 -8.38 -13.28
N ALA A 158 -4.04 -7.72 -12.72
CA ALA A 158 -3.82 -6.56 -11.86
C ALA A 158 -2.99 -6.95 -10.64
N ARG A 159 -1.96 -6.18 -10.34
CA ARG A 159 -1.15 -6.33 -9.13
C ARG A 159 -1.72 -5.47 -8.04
N LEU A 160 -1.89 -6.03 -6.85
CA LEU A 160 -2.47 -5.32 -5.71
C LEU A 160 -1.48 -5.28 -4.56
N ILE A 161 -1.13 -4.08 -4.13
CA ILE A 161 -0.41 -3.84 -2.87
C ILE A 161 -1.45 -3.37 -1.85
N SER A 162 -1.53 -4.04 -0.71
CA SER A 162 -2.43 -3.66 0.39
C SER A 162 -1.66 -2.82 1.39
N ASN A 163 -2.13 -1.61 1.69
CA ASN A 163 -1.64 -0.85 2.84
C ASN A 163 -2.45 -1.24 4.07
N ARG A 164 -1.82 -1.97 5.01
CA ARG A 164 -2.48 -2.58 6.17
C ARG A 164 -3.65 -3.51 5.78
N GLY A 165 -4.82 -3.39 6.43
CA GLY A 165 -5.96 -4.28 6.17
C GLY A 165 -5.73 -5.69 6.69
N PHE A 166 -5.07 -5.84 7.84
CA PHE A 166 -4.69 -7.13 8.45
C PHE A 166 -5.89 -8.04 8.69
N GLU A 167 -7.05 -7.48 9.02
CA GLU A 167 -8.29 -8.21 9.28
C GLU A 167 -8.84 -8.90 8.03
N LEU A 168 -8.51 -8.37 6.84
CA LEU A 168 -8.94 -8.92 5.56
C LEU A 168 -8.10 -10.12 5.12
N LEU A 169 -6.87 -10.24 5.61
CA LEU A 169 -5.86 -11.19 5.11
C LEU A 169 -6.32 -12.64 5.01
N PRO A 170 -7.10 -13.22 5.93
CA PRO A 170 -7.55 -14.59 5.79
C PRO A 170 -8.24 -14.90 4.45
N GLN A 171 -8.87 -13.88 3.84
CA GLN A 171 -9.55 -14.01 2.56
C GLN A 171 -8.90 -13.15 1.45
N ALA A 172 -8.22 -12.06 1.80
CA ALA A 172 -7.59 -11.14 0.85
C ALA A 172 -6.22 -11.64 0.34
N ALA A 173 -5.50 -12.44 1.13
CA ALA A 173 -4.14 -12.88 0.78
C ALA A 173 -4.00 -13.50 -0.62
N PRO A 174 -4.94 -14.31 -1.16
CA PRO A 174 -4.84 -14.80 -2.52
C PRO A 174 -4.92 -13.71 -3.60
N HIS A 175 -5.45 -12.56 -3.27
CA HIS A 175 -5.71 -11.45 -4.20
C HIS A 175 -4.63 -10.37 -4.19
N ILE A 176 -3.80 -10.30 -3.15
CA ILE A 176 -2.73 -9.30 -3.02
C ILE A 176 -1.36 -9.89 -3.35
N ASP A 177 -0.47 -9.05 -3.87
CA ASP A 177 0.89 -9.42 -4.23
C ASP A 177 1.89 -9.03 -3.13
N MET A 178 1.64 -7.96 -2.39
CA MET A 178 2.48 -7.44 -1.31
C MET A 178 1.60 -6.77 -0.25
N LEU A 179 2.05 -6.79 0.99
CA LEU A 179 1.47 -5.97 2.06
C LEU A 179 2.47 -4.89 2.46
N VAL A 180 1.96 -3.68 2.61
CA VAL A 180 2.70 -2.53 3.13
C VAL A 180 2.08 -2.11 4.45
N ALA A 181 2.86 -1.59 5.36
CA ALA A 181 2.37 -0.98 6.59
C ALA A 181 3.22 0.21 7.00
N GLU A 182 2.59 1.13 7.69
CA GLU A 182 3.19 2.34 8.22
C GLU A 182 2.71 2.58 9.66
N SER A 183 3.56 3.00 10.62
CA SER A 183 5.02 3.15 10.50
C SER A 183 5.66 2.25 11.54
N LEU A 184 6.93 1.88 11.38
CA LEU A 184 7.60 1.00 12.35
C LEU A 184 8.42 1.78 13.38
N TYR A 185 9.16 2.80 12.94
CA TYR A 185 10.04 3.58 13.81
C TYR A 185 9.64 5.05 13.90
N GLN A 186 9.28 5.66 12.78
CA GLN A 186 8.93 7.08 12.69
C GLN A 186 7.58 7.24 11.99
N GLY A 187 6.62 7.80 12.70
CA GLY A 187 5.27 8.04 12.19
C GLY A 187 4.94 9.53 12.12
N TRP A 188 3.87 9.84 11.42
CA TRP A 188 3.33 11.19 11.31
C TRP A 188 2.26 11.43 12.38
N ASP A 189 2.41 12.49 13.19
CA ASP A 189 1.40 12.97 14.12
C ASP A 189 0.65 14.15 13.49
N ALA A 190 -0.48 13.85 12.85
CA ALA A 190 -1.30 14.86 12.16
C ALA A 190 -1.83 15.95 13.12
N SER A 191 -2.03 15.63 14.42
CA SER A 191 -2.53 16.59 15.41
C SER A 191 -1.50 17.67 15.76
N LYS A 192 -0.21 17.36 15.59
CA LYS A 192 0.91 18.24 15.90
C LYS A 192 1.68 18.66 14.66
N ASN A 193 1.29 18.16 13.48
CA ASN A 193 1.97 18.40 12.21
C ASN A 193 3.48 18.14 12.30
N GLN A 194 3.87 16.99 12.87
CA GLN A 194 5.27 16.62 13.08
C GLN A 194 5.51 15.11 13.03
N TYR A 195 6.72 14.72 12.70
CA TYR A 195 7.19 13.34 12.85
C TYR A 195 7.48 13.04 14.31
N ARG A 196 7.20 11.81 14.72
CA ARG A 196 7.50 11.32 16.07
C ARG A 196 7.92 9.84 16.05
N PRO A 197 8.74 9.42 17.02
CA PRO A 197 9.02 7.99 17.23
C PRO A 197 7.74 7.20 17.49
N VAL A 198 7.64 6.04 16.86
CA VAL A 198 6.57 5.07 17.11
C VAL A 198 6.79 4.45 18.51
N PRO A 199 5.76 4.40 19.37
CA PRO A 199 5.86 3.74 20.67
C PRO A 199 6.33 2.28 20.55
N ALA A 200 7.11 1.80 21.52
CA ALA A 200 7.66 0.45 21.48
C ALA A 200 6.59 -0.65 21.36
N ALA A 201 5.47 -0.49 22.08
CA ALA A 201 4.37 -1.45 22.02
C ALA A 201 3.72 -1.51 20.61
N ASP A 202 3.54 -0.36 19.95
CA ASP A 202 2.98 -0.30 18.59
C ASP A 202 3.95 -0.92 17.57
N ARG A 203 5.25 -0.68 17.75
CA ARG A 203 6.30 -1.29 16.95
C ARG A 203 6.34 -2.81 17.10
N GLU A 204 6.28 -3.32 18.31
CA GLU A 204 6.25 -4.75 18.59
C GLU A 204 5.01 -5.41 17.99
N TRP A 205 3.85 -4.77 18.16
CA TRP A 205 2.59 -5.23 17.57
C TRP A 205 2.69 -5.31 16.04
N LEU A 206 3.15 -4.22 15.40
CA LEU A 206 3.25 -4.18 13.94
C LEU A 206 4.28 -5.20 13.42
N SER A 207 5.45 -5.31 14.07
CA SER A 207 6.47 -6.31 13.73
C SER A 207 5.91 -7.73 13.81
N SER A 208 5.14 -8.03 14.85
CA SER A 208 4.48 -9.34 15.01
C SER A 208 3.48 -9.61 13.89
N LYS A 209 2.67 -8.60 13.50
CA LYS A 209 1.72 -8.72 12.39
C LYS A 209 2.42 -8.97 11.05
N LEU A 210 3.49 -8.23 10.77
CA LEU A 210 4.25 -8.39 9.52
C LEU A 210 4.92 -9.76 9.42
N LYS A 211 5.52 -10.25 10.52
CA LYS A 211 6.05 -11.61 10.59
C LYS A 211 4.97 -12.66 10.33
N GLN A 212 3.79 -12.50 10.96
CA GLN A 212 2.65 -13.38 10.71
C GLN A 212 2.26 -13.39 9.23
N VAL A 213 2.24 -12.23 8.56
CA VAL A 213 1.91 -12.13 7.14
C VAL A 213 2.90 -12.94 6.28
N GLN A 214 4.19 -12.81 6.54
CA GLN A 214 5.21 -13.57 5.82
C GLN A 214 5.10 -15.09 6.09
N GLN A 215 4.96 -15.49 7.35
CA GLN A 215 4.93 -16.89 7.75
C GLN A 215 3.65 -17.60 7.31
N GLN A 216 2.50 -16.96 7.50
CA GLN A 216 1.19 -17.59 7.26
C GLN A 216 0.73 -17.46 5.81
N TYR A 217 0.98 -16.33 5.17
CA TYR A 217 0.46 -16.04 3.83
C TYR A 217 1.55 -16.01 2.76
N HIS A 218 2.82 -16.12 3.14
CA HIS A 218 3.97 -16.08 2.23
C HIS A 218 3.96 -14.86 1.30
N LYS A 219 3.57 -13.70 1.84
CA LYS A 219 3.55 -12.44 1.11
C LYS A 219 4.75 -11.58 1.46
N PRO A 220 5.36 -10.91 0.48
CA PRO A 220 6.33 -9.85 0.74
C PRO A 220 5.68 -8.78 1.60
N VAL A 221 6.46 -8.22 2.53
CA VAL A 221 6.04 -7.08 3.35
C VAL A 221 7.01 -5.93 3.18
N ALA A 222 6.48 -4.71 3.15
CA ALA A 222 7.27 -3.50 3.17
C ALA A 222 6.80 -2.58 4.30
N VAL A 223 7.71 -1.74 4.80
CA VAL A 223 7.42 -0.75 5.82
C VAL A 223 7.70 0.65 5.28
N ILE A 224 6.76 1.54 5.49
CA ILE A 224 6.91 2.96 5.23
C ILE A 224 7.23 3.66 6.54
N ASP A 225 8.38 4.35 6.58
CA ASP A 225 8.76 5.26 7.66
C ASP A 225 8.99 6.67 7.10
N TYR A 226 8.61 7.68 7.86
CA TYR A 226 8.45 9.06 7.34
C TYR A 226 9.61 9.99 7.63
N ASP A 227 10.67 9.55 8.30
CA ASP A 227 11.78 10.41 8.69
C ASP A 227 13.12 9.83 8.28
N LYS A 228 14.05 10.69 7.84
CA LYS A 228 15.45 10.35 7.56
C LYS A 228 16.17 9.72 8.75
N SER A 229 15.71 9.96 9.97
CA SER A 229 16.24 9.34 11.19
C SER A 229 15.79 7.90 11.40
N SER A 230 14.86 7.39 10.58
CA SER A 230 14.43 5.99 10.65
C SER A 230 15.61 5.07 10.36
N PRO A 231 15.83 4.02 11.17
CA PRO A 231 16.81 2.98 10.85
C PRO A 231 16.59 2.29 9.51
N LEU A 232 15.40 2.40 8.93
CA LEU A 232 15.04 1.86 7.62
C LEU A 232 15.36 2.82 6.46
N ALA A 233 15.71 4.09 6.74
CA ALA A 233 16.05 5.10 5.73
C ALA A 233 17.46 4.89 5.16
N THR A 234 17.75 3.71 4.64
CA THR A 234 19.12 3.37 4.21
C THR A 234 19.43 3.67 2.75
N LEU A 235 18.43 3.94 1.92
CA LEU A 235 18.65 4.15 0.48
C LEU A 235 17.69 5.23 -0.03
N GLY A 236 18.21 6.41 -0.39
CA GLY A 236 17.43 7.47 -1.03
C GLY A 236 17.26 8.74 -0.21
N SER A 237 18.07 8.95 0.82
CA SER A 237 18.01 10.11 1.73
C SER A 237 18.16 11.48 1.05
N ASP A 238 18.70 11.55 -0.15
CA ASP A 238 18.93 12.82 -0.85
C ASP A 238 17.73 13.32 -1.66
N LEU A 239 16.68 12.49 -1.80
CA LEU A 239 15.49 12.77 -2.58
C LEU A 239 14.24 13.04 -1.72
N ILE A 240 14.36 13.07 -0.40
CA ILE A 240 13.22 13.32 0.50
C ILE A 240 12.91 14.82 0.55
N GLY A 241 12.19 15.30 -0.45
CA GLY A 241 11.33 16.46 -0.35
C GLY A 241 9.97 16.04 0.23
N GLU A 242 9.07 16.98 0.51
CA GLU A 242 7.71 16.74 1.07
C GLU A 242 6.85 15.72 0.29
N ALA A 243 7.32 15.23 -0.85
CA ALA A 243 6.61 14.34 -1.77
C ALA A 243 7.18 12.91 -1.82
N TYR A 244 8.27 12.61 -1.15
CA TYR A 244 8.91 11.29 -1.19
C TYR A 244 8.77 10.54 0.11
N VAL A 245 8.28 9.33 0.02
CA VAL A 245 8.39 8.31 1.06
C VAL A 245 9.08 7.11 0.44
N THR A 246 10.23 6.72 0.97
CA THR A 246 10.87 5.47 0.60
C THR A 246 10.42 4.38 1.56
N ALA A 247 9.89 3.31 1.01
CA ALA A 247 9.60 2.11 1.78
C ALA A 247 10.75 1.11 1.60
N THR A 248 11.21 0.55 2.70
CA THR A 248 12.15 -0.56 2.67
C THR A 248 11.36 -1.85 2.76
N VAL A 249 11.54 -2.73 1.78
CA VAL A 249 11.04 -4.11 1.88
C VAL A 249 11.86 -4.80 2.97
N VAL A 250 11.21 -5.11 4.09
CA VAL A 250 11.85 -5.81 5.20
C VAL A 250 11.61 -7.31 5.00
N VAL A 251 12.69 -8.02 4.70
CA VAL A 251 12.69 -9.48 4.76
C VAL A 251 13.14 -9.84 6.17
N TRP A 252 12.23 -10.29 7.03
CA TRP A 252 12.63 -11.01 8.21
C TRP A 252 13.04 -12.40 7.79
N ASP A 253 14.33 -12.73 7.86
CA ASP A 253 14.77 -14.10 7.70
C ASP A 253 13.96 -14.97 8.66
N ALA A 254 13.36 -16.02 8.12
CA ALA A 254 12.84 -17.09 8.95
C ALA A 254 14.03 -17.57 9.79
N ASP A 255 13.88 -17.54 11.11
CA ASP A 255 14.89 -17.97 12.07
C ASP A 255 15.56 -19.25 11.56
N PRO A 256 16.88 -19.27 11.32
CA PRO A 256 17.56 -20.52 11.06
C PRO A 256 17.56 -21.26 12.41
N GLY A 257 16.62 -22.20 12.57
CA GLY A 257 16.48 -23.05 13.72
C GLY A 257 17.74 -23.86 14.03
#